data_3f7ee79ec869a1067f36485757a5bdfa
#
_entry.id   3f7ee79ec869a1067f36485757a5bdfa
#
_cell.length_a   1.000
_cell.length_b   1.000
_cell.length_c   1.000
_cell.angle_alpha   90.00
_cell.angle_beta   90.00
_cell.angle_gamma   90.00
#
_symmetry.space_group_name_H-M   'P 1'
#
loop_
_entity.id
_entity.type
_entity.pdbx_description
1 polymer ?
#
loop_
_entity_poly.entity_id
_entity_poly.type
_entity_poly.pdbx_seq_one_letter_code
_entity_poly.pdbx_strand_id
1 'polypeptide(L)'
;MKEAEIAGLAVVSIQDGKIGESFYGGVRSTETNPPVTDNTVFEGESLSKPVVAYLALRLAGEKLFELDKPLAEYASYPDAAGDPRYLTITGRMVLTHTAGFPNWRNNRIDLPVLFDPGLMFSYSGEGFVYLQRILEHITLKSLEDLAQTYVFEPLKMTSTSFVWQSSFAPYIAVGHTDMGVALNKFTPQTGNAAFSLHTTAQDYARFMLAMYNGEGLTRSQKRDFSTVQVDAGDGIFWGLGWGLQPALNGAAMWHWGDNPGYKSFAFLSADGKKGFVMLSNSANGMLVLSEIYETLVGGPQSAIKWLNYESYDDPQYQLGRRMHYALLSGGMEEAKAVYESSKADLPAEAFEEKSLNSLGYRLLRQGLIDLALPVLEFNAELFPSSANVHDSLGEGLYTAGKLKEALVHYRASLRIDPLNQSGSTMVKNIEAALAAQGDN
;
A
#
# COMPACT_ATOMS: atom_id res chain seq x y z
N MET A 1 4.59 -0.05 20.27
CA MET A 1 4.41 -1.40 19.67
C MET A 1 3.39 -2.25 20.42
N LYS A 2 3.60 -2.56 21.72
CA LYS A 2 2.69 -3.46 22.46
C LYS A 2 1.25 -2.95 22.47
N GLU A 3 1.05 -1.68 22.79
CA GLU A 3 -0.28 -1.05 22.82
C GLU A 3 -0.91 -0.85 21.44
N ALA A 4 -0.09 -0.71 20.39
CA ALA A 4 -0.53 -0.66 18.99
C ALA A 4 -0.66 -2.05 18.35
N GLU A 5 -0.45 -3.14 19.11
CA GLU A 5 -0.53 -4.52 18.64
C GLU A 5 0.33 -4.81 17.40
N ILE A 6 1.51 -4.20 17.36
CA ILE A 6 2.48 -4.45 16.29
C ILE A 6 3.31 -5.68 16.69
N ALA A 7 3.12 -6.78 15.93
CA ALA A 7 3.79 -8.06 16.18
C ALA A 7 5.31 -7.94 16.07
N GLY A 8 5.81 -7.35 15.00
CA GLY A 8 7.24 -7.14 14.77
C GLY A 8 7.52 -5.92 13.92
N LEU A 9 8.65 -5.29 14.18
CA LEU A 9 9.09 -4.05 13.55
C LEU A 9 10.61 -4.02 13.42
N ALA A 10 11.10 -3.70 12.23
CA ALA A 10 12.49 -3.35 11.96
C ALA A 10 12.54 -1.92 11.41
N VAL A 11 13.36 -1.07 12.02
CA VAL A 11 13.64 0.29 11.55
C VAL A 11 15.15 0.46 11.43
N VAL A 12 15.60 0.94 10.27
CA VAL A 12 16.99 1.28 10.00
C VAL A 12 17.06 2.74 9.62
N SER A 13 17.77 3.55 10.40
CA SER A 13 17.94 4.98 10.11
C SER A 13 19.04 5.22 9.08
N ILE A 14 18.93 6.34 8.37
CA ILE A 14 19.99 6.91 7.55
C ILE A 14 20.38 8.25 8.20
N GLN A 15 21.66 8.39 8.53
CA GLN A 15 22.22 9.57 9.18
C GLN A 15 23.50 9.97 8.44
N ASP A 16 23.62 11.26 8.10
CA ASP A 16 24.76 11.80 7.34
C ASP A 16 25.11 11.02 6.07
N GLY A 17 24.07 10.52 5.37
CA GLY A 17 24.20 9.76 4.13
C GLY A 17 24.77 8.34 4.32
N LYS A 18 24.66 7.79 5.52
CA LYS A 18 25.11 6.43 5.87
C LYS A 18 24.03 5.72 6.66
N ILE A 19 24.09 4.39 6.68
CA ILE A 19 23.27 3.58 7.58
C ILE A 19 23.68 3.93 9.01
N GLY A 20 22.70 4.37 9.80
CA GLY A 20 22.84 4.76 11.19
C GLY A 20 22.36 3.68 12.17
N GLU A 21 21.67 4.11 13.21
CA GLU A 21 21.11 3.21 14.23
C GLU A 21 19.98 2.36 13.67
N SER A 22 19.78 1.21 14.27
CA SER A 22 18.74 0.26 13.92
C SER A 22 17.93 -0.15 15.14
N PHE A 23 16.64 -0.32 14.96
CA PHE A 23 15.73 -0.86 15.96
C PHE A 23 15.09 -2.15 15.44
N TYR A 24 15.09 -3.18 16.26
CA TYR A 24 14.46 -4.47 16.00
C TYR A 24 13.62 -4.84 17.22
N GLY A 25 12.30 -4.88 17.05
CA GLY A 25 11.39 -5.12 18.15
C GLY A 25 10.29 -6.12 17.83
N GLY A 26 9.79 -6.80 18.86
CA GLY A 26 8.70 -7.77 18.71
C GLY A 26 9.16 -9.11 18.14
N VAL A 27 8.24 -9.82 17.50
CA VAL A 27 8.42 -11.20 17.05
C VAL A 27 8.12 -11.37 15.56
N ARG A 28 8.76 -12.34 14.93
CA ARG A 28 8.53 -12.72 13.54
C ARG A 28 7.23 -13.51 13.35
N SER A 29 6.75 -14.15 14.41
CA SER A 29 5.47 -14.87 14.46
C SER A 29 4.98 -14.91 15.91
N THR A 30 3.72 -14.58 16.14
CA THR A 30 3.07 -14.70 17.46
C THR A 30 2.81 -16.14 17.89
N GLU A 31 2.82 -17.10 16.95
CA GLU A 31 2.64 -18.52 17.23
C GLU A 31 3.90 -19.15 17.87
N THR A 32 5.08 -18.77 17.38
CA THR A 32 6.36 -19.39 17.76
C THR A 32 7.31 -18.46 18.51
N ASN A 33 6.98 -17.16 18.54
CA ASN A 33 7.68 -16.10 19.27
C ASN A 33 9.19 -15.90 18.99
N PRO A 34 9.74 -16.17 17.80
CA PRO A 34 11.12 -15.85 17.51
C PRO A 34 11.28 -14.33 17.38
N PRO A 35 12.34 -13.72 17.95
CA PRO A 35 12.50 -12.27 17.92
C PRO A 35 12.77 -11.75 16.51
N VAL A 36 12.37 -10.50 16.24
CA VAL A 36 12.86 -9.73 15.10
C VAL A 36 14.32 -9.37 15.33
N THR A 37 15.15 -9.53 14.30
CA THR A 37 16.60 -9.24 14.33
C THR A 37 17.02 -8.53 13.04
N ASP A 38 18.28 -8.17 12.91
CA ASP A 38 18.88 -7.58 11.70
C ASP A 38 18.77 -8.48 10.45
N ASN A 39 18.73 -9.79 10.67
CA ASN A 39 18.58 -10.79 9.61
C ASN A 39 17.11 -11.15 9.28
N THR A 40 16.15 -10.50 9.94
CA THR A 40 14.74 -10.77 9.68
C THR A 40 14.36 -10.31 8.29
N VAL A 41 13.85 -11.24 7.50
CA VAL A 41 13.32 -10.99 6.15
C VAL A 41 11.83 -10.69 6.24
N PHE A 42 11.41 -9.60 5.63
CA PHE A 42 10.00 -9.20 5.54
C PHE A 42 9.55 -9.23 4.08
N GLU A 43 8.25 -9.32 3.85
CA GLU A 43 7.71 -8.89 2.57
C GLU A 43 7.89 -7.36 2.45
N GLY A 44 8.45 -6.91 1.33
CA GLY A 44 8.67 -5.49 1.04
C GLY A 44 7.52 -4.87 0.25
N GLU A 45 6.52 -5.64 -0.10
CA GLU A 45 5.29 -5.26 -0.81
C GLU A 45 5.60 -4.30 -1.98
N SER A 46 4.94 -3.14 -2.00
CA SER A 46 5.14 -2.13 -3.05
C SER A 46 6.52 -1.46 -3.05
N LEU A 47 7.38 -1.70 -2.03
CA LEU A 47 8.81 -1.37 -2.13
C LEU A 47 9.51 -2.16 -3.24
N SER A 48 8.86 -3.14 -3.84
CA SER A 48 9.24 -3.80 -5.11
C SER A 48 9.42 -2.80 -6.25
N LYS A 49 8.51 -1.81 -6.34
CA LYS A 49 8.44 -0.87 -7.48
C LYS A 49 9.68 0.01 -7.65
N PRO A 50 10.22 0.66 -6.58
CA PRO A 50 11.47 1.39 -6.69
C PRO A 50 12.66 0.53 -7.16
N VAL A 51 12.72 -0.73 -6.73
CA VAL A 51 13.76 -1.68 -7.17
C VAL A 51 13.65 -1.95 -8.66
N VAL A 52 12.43 -2.17 -9.16
CA VAL A 52 12.17 -2.36 -10.61
C VAL A 52 12.42 -1.08 -11.40
N ALA A 53 12.10 0.08 -10.83
CA ALA A 53 12.41 1.36 -11.47
C ALA A 53 13.94 1.55 -11.65
N TYR A 54 14.70 1.26 -10.61
CA TYR A 54 16.17 1.29 -10.70
C TYR A 54 16.69 0.25 -11.71
N LEU A 55 16.17 -0.97 -11.73
CA LEU A 55 16.48 -2.00 -12.72
C LEU A 55 16.23 -1.51 -14.16
N ALA A 56 15.07 -0.91 -14.41
CA ALA A 56 14.74 -0.37 -15.74
C ALA A 56 15.73 0.74 -16.17
N LEU A 57 16.12 1.62 -15.24
CA LEU A 57 17.14 2.64 -15.48
C LEU A 57 18.51 2.01 -15.79
N ARG A 58 18.91 0.94 -15.09
CA ARG A 58 20.16 0.21 -15.36
C ARG A 58 20.15 -0.38 -16.77
N LEU A 59 19.06 -1.04 -17.18
CA LEU A 59 18.91 -1.60 -18.52
C LEU A 59 18.90 -0.49 -19.60
N ALA A 60 18.29 0.66 -19.30
CA ALA A 60 18.33 1.81 -20.20
C ALA A 60 19.75 2.39 -20.33
N GLY A 61 20.55 2.39 -19.26
CA GLY A 61 21.96 2.78 -19.30
C GLY A 61 22.80 1.91 -20.22
N GLU A 62 22.49 0.63 -20.31
CA GLU A 62 23.09 -0.35 -21.22
C GLU A 62 22.48 -0.37 -22.63
N LYS A 63 21.51 0.53 -22.90
CA LYS A 63 20.80 0.64 -24.19
C LYS A 63 19.99 -0.63 -24.58
N LEU A 64 19.65 -1.44 -23.61
CA LEU A 64 18.76 -2.60 -23.78
C LEU A 64 17.29 -2.21 -23.75
N PHE A 65 16.97 -1.05 -23.18
CA PHE A 65 15.64 -0.53 -22.99
C PHE A 65 15.63 1.00 -23.14
N GLU A 66 14.57 1.56 -23.71
CA GLU A 66 14.38 3.01 -23.85
C GLU A 66 13.11 3.42 -23.08
N LEU A 67 13.27 4.29 -22.08
CA LEU A 67 12.17 4.71 -21.20
C LEU A 67 11.00 5.37 -21.93
N ASP A 68 11.27 6.09 -23.00
CA ASP A 68 10.30 6.91 -23.73
C ASP A 68 9.78 6.24 -25.01
N LYS A 69 10.26 5.03 -25.30
CA LYS A 69 9.74 4.21 -26.39
C LYS A 69 8.47 3.47 -25.95
N PRO A 70 7.41 3.43 -26.76
CA PRO A 70 6.21 2.65 -26.48
C PRO A 70 6.54 1.18 -26.17
N LEU A 71 6.03 0.67 -25.06
CA LEU A 71 6.29 -0.71 -24.62
C LEU A 71 5.77 -1.73 -25.63
N ALA A 72 4.68 -1.43 -26.32
CA ALA A 72 4.09 -2.27 -27.36
C ALA A 72 4.99 -2.47 -28.58
N GLU A 73 6.01 -1.61 -28.80
CA GLU A 73 7.01 -1.81 -29.85
C GLU A 73 8.06 -2.87 -29.50
N TYR A 74 8.20 -3.23 -28.23
CA TYR A 74 9.06 -4.36 -27.81
C TYR A 74 8.30 -5.69 -27.85
N ALA A 75 7.07 -5.71 -27.34
CA ALA A 75 6.20 -6.89 -27.38
C ALA A 75 4.73 -6.49 -27.20
N SER A 76 3.84 -7.26 -27.82
CA SER A 76 2.40 -7.12 -27.60
C SER A 76 2.01 -7.49 -26.16
N TYR A 77 0.96 -6.84 -25.64
CA TYR A 77 0.38 -7.15 -24.34
C TYR A 77 -1.10 -7.52 -24.49
N PRO A 78 -1.41 -8.81 -24.68
CA PRO A 78 -2.78 -9.26 -24.97
C PRO A 78 -3.81 -8.84 -23.95
N ASP A 79 -3.41 -8.72 -22.68
CA ASP A 79 -4.28 -8.35 -21.57
C ASP A 79 -4.90 -6.94 -21.73
N ALA A 80 -4.18 -6.02 -22.43
CA ALA A 80 -4.63 -4.66 -22.68
C ALA A 80 -5.08 -4.43 -24.16
N ALA A 81 -5.07 -5.46 -24.99
CA ALA A 81 -5.33 -5.33 -26.45
C ALA A 81 -6.75 -4.85 -26.79
N GLY A 82 -7.68 -4.88 -25.83
CA GLY A 82 -9.04 -4.36 -25.99
C GLY A 82 -9.12 -2.82 -26.12
N ASP A 83 -8.08 -2.09 -25.76
CA ASP A 83 -8.03 -0.63 -25.85
C ASP A 83 -6.74 -0.17 -26.58
N PRO A 84 -6.83 0.41 -27.77
CA PRO A 84 -5.65 0.77 -28.58
C PRO A 84 -4.75 1.83 -27.93
N ARG A 85 -5.21 2.55 -26.91
CA ARG A 85 -4.40 3.53 -26.19
C ARG A 85 -3.20 2.89 -25.48
N TYR A 86 -3.27 1.58 -25.15
CA TYR A 86 -2.13 0.88 -24.56
C TYR A 86 -0.89 0.88 -25.46
N LEU A 87 -1.05 1.04 -26.77
CA LEU A 87 0.05 1.09 -27.74
C LEU A 87 0.98 2.29 -27.56
N THR A 88 0.52 3.32 -26.83
CA THR A 88 1.30 4.54 -26.56
C THR A 88 2.02 4.55 -25.21
N ILE A 89 1.73 3.55 -24.35
CA ILE A 89 2.29 3.49 -22.99
C ILE A 89 3.79 3.25 -23.07
N THR A 90 4.56 4.12 -22.39
CA THR A 90 6.03 4.03 -22.29
C THR A 90 6.47 3.53 -20.92
N GLY A 91 7.73 3.12 -20.80
CA GLY A 91 8.31 2.78 -19.50
C GLY A 91 8.27 3.95 -18.53
N ARG A 92 8.50 5.18 -18.98
CA ARG A 92 8.40 6.39 -18.16
C ARG A 92 6.98 6.54 -17.59
N MET A 93 5.95 6.38 -18.41
CA MET A 93 4.55 6.45 -17.94
C MET A 93 4.22 5.40 -16.90
N VAL A 94 4.81 4.21 -16.98
CA VAL A 94 4.67 3.20 -15.92
C VAL A 94 5.35 3.65 -14.64
N LEU A 95 6.61 4.07 -14.70
CA LEU A 95 7.39 4.48 -13.52
C LEU A 95 6.81 5.72 -12.83
N THR A 96 6.06 6.55 -13.55
CA THR A 96 5.40 7.75 -13.03
C THR A 96 3.93 7.53 -12.68
N HIS A 97 3.43 6.30 -12.82
CA HIS A 97 2.01 5.97 -12.60
C HIS A 97 1.04 6.79 -13.46
N THR A 98 1.44 7.09 -14.71
CA THR A 98 0.60 7.80 -15.69
C THR A 98 0.19 6.92 -16.86
N ALA A 99 0.36 5.61 -16.76
CA ALA A 99 0.03 4.66 -17.82
C ALA A 99 -1.48 4.52 -18.10
N GLY A 100 -2.35 5.00 -17.21
CA GLY A 100 -3.79 4.87 -17.35
C GLY A 100 -4.37 3.53 -16.89
N PHE A 101 -3.56 2.60 -16.41
CA PHE A 101 -4.03 1.33 -15.87
C PHE A 101 -4.55 1.46 -14.43
N PRO A 102 -5.55 0.65 -14.01
CA PRO A 102 -5.96 0.55 -12.61
C PRO A 102 -4.80 0.03 -11.73
N ASN A 103 -4.92 0.18 -10.41
CA ASN A 103 -3.96 -0.45 -9.50
C ASN A 103 -3.97 -1.98 -9.68
N TRP A 104 -5.16 -2.57 -9.65
CA TRP A 104 -5.38 -3.98 -9.93
C TRP A 104 -6.62 -4.16 -10.81
N ARG A 105 -6.57 -5.13 -11.74
CA ARG A 105 -7.72 -5.48 -12.58
C ARG A 105 -8.77 -6.31 -11.82
N ASN A 106 -8.46 -6.73 -10.58
CA ASN A 106 -9.29 -7.62 -9.78
C ASN A 106 -9.64 -8.91 -10.55
N ASN A 107 -10.92 -9.27 -10.68
CA ASN A 107 -11.37 -10.48 -11.37
C ASN A 107 -11.62 -10.28 -12.89
N ARG A 108 -11.19 -9.17 -13.48
CA ARG A 108 -11.34 -8.93 -14.93
C ARG A 108 -10.29 -9.70 -15.72
N ILE A 109 -10.70 -10.20 -16.87
CA ILE A 109 -9.80 -10.87 -17.83
C ILE A 109 -8.99 -9.82 -18.57
N ASP A 110 -9.64 -8.74 -19.00
CA ASP A 110 -9.05 -7.61 -19.72
C ASP A 110 -8.55 -6.53 -18.77
N LEU A 111 -7.49 -5.84 -19.17
CA LEU A 111 -6.91 -4.69 -18.47
C LEU A 111 -7.35 -3.40 -19.17
N PRO A 112 -8.29 -2.64 -18.57
CA PRO A 112 -8.79 -1.41 -19.20
C PRO A 112 -7.77 -0.27 -19.09
N VAL A 113 -7.76 0.64 -20.06
CA VAL A 113 -7.09 1.95 -19.96
C VAL A 113 -8.13 2.97 -19.49
N LEU A 114 -8.01 3.46 -18.26
CA LEU A 114 -9.01 4.31 -17.61
C LEU A 114 -9.02 5.76 -18.13
N PHE A 115 -7.86 6.25 -18.60
CA PHE A 115 -7.65 7.59 -19.14
C PHE A 115 -6.48 7.57 -20.15
N ASP A 116 -6.31 8.63 -20.91
CA ASP A 116 -5.24 8.71 -21.90
C ASP A 116 -3.86 8.66 -21.24
N PRO A 117 -2.97 7.73 -21.66
CA PRO A 117 -1.63 7.59 -21.08
C PRO A 117 -0.85 8.91 -21.06
N GLY A 118 -0.23 9.22 -19.94
CA GLY A 118 0.50 10.46 -19.70
C GLY A 118 -0.33 11.62 -19.15
N LEU A 119 -1.67 11.50 -19.10
CA LEU A 119 -2.54 12.62 -18.74
C LEU A 119 -2.51 12.98 -17.26
N MET A 120 -2.55 11.98 -16.37
CA MET A 120 -2.64 12.20 -14.93
C MET A 120 -2.06 11.03 -14.14
N PHE A 121 -1.77 11.29 -12.86
CA PHE A 121 -1.33 10.28 -11.92
C PHE A 121 -2.47 9.35 -11.50
N SER A 122 -2.21 8.04 -11.55
CA SER A 122 -3.04 7.01 -10.94
C SER A 122 -2.17 5.80 -10.59
N TYR A 123 -1.99 5.57 -9.29
CA TYR A 123 -1.12 4.50 -8.80
C TYR A 123 -1.53 3.14 -9.38
N SER A 124 -0.58 2.42 -10.00
CA SER A 124 -0.86 1.20 -10.73
C SER A 124 0.19 0.11 -10.50
N GLY A 125 -0.23 -1.03 -9.93
CA GLY A 125 0.54 -2.26 -9.91
C GLY A 125 0.55 -2.94 -11.28
N GLU A 126 -0.56 -2.92 -12.01
CA GLU A 126 -0.69 -3.50 -13.35
C GLU A 126 0.32 -2.89 -14.34
N GLY A 127 0.60 -1.59 -14.24
CA GLY A 127 1.64 -0.95 -15.05
C GLY A 127 3.02 -1.58 -14.83
N PHE A 128 3.39 -1.84 -13.56
CA PHE A 128 4.66 -2.50 -13.23
C PHE A 128 4.70 -3.96 -13.70
N VAL A 129 3.58 -4.69 -13.66
CA VAL A 129 3.48 -6.04 -14.24
C VAL A 129 3.68 -6.00 -15.76
N TYR A 130 3.11 -5.00 -16.45
CA TYR A 130 3.35 -4.82 -17.89
C TYR A 130 4.82 -4.52 -18.17
N LEU A 131 5.43 -3.59 -17.45
CA LEU A 131 6.87 -3.28 -17.61
C LEU A 131 7.73 -4.53 -17.36
N GLN A 132 7.46 -5.32 -16.32
CA GLN A 132 8.15 -6.57 -16.06
C GLN A 132 8.12 -7.49 -17.26
N ARG A 133 6.95 -7.72 -17.86
CA ARG A 133 6.78 -8.56 -19.04
C ARG A 133 7.68 -8.11 -20.21
N ILE A 134 7.78 -6.80 -20.40
CA ILE A 134 8.64 -6.23 -21.45
C ILE A 134 10.12 -6.45 -21.14
N LEU A 135 10.56 -6.16 -19.90
CA LEU A 135 11.95 -6.36 -19.49
C LEU A 135 12.38 -7.82 -19.60
N GLU A 136 11.52 -8.75 -19.16
CA GLU A 136 11.76 -10.19 -19.30
C GLU A 136 11.81 -10.62 -20.76
N HIS A 137 10.94 -10.08 -21.61
CA HIS A 137 10.90 -10.38 -23.04
C HIS A 137 12.19 -9.96 -23.77
N ILE A 138 12.65 -8.72 -23.58
CA ILE A 138 13.82 -8.19 -24.30
C ILE A 138 15.14 -8.80 -23.81
N THR A 139 15.19 -9.28 -22.57
CA THR A 139 16.41 -9.83 -21.97
C THR A 139 16.44 -11.35 -21.94
N LEU A 140 15.30 -12.01 -22.14
CA LEU A 140 15.10 -13.46 -21.98
C LEU A 140 15.50 -13.97 -20.58
N LYS A 141 15.42 -13.11 -19.56
CA LYS A 141 15.72 -13.41 -18.18
C LYS A 141 14.48 -13.14 -17.31
N SER A 142 14.34 -13.88 -16.22
CA SER A 142 13.29 -13.60 -15.22
C SER A 142 13.55 -12.28 -14.49
N LEU A 143 12.51 -11.71 -13.88
CA LEU A 143 12.66 -10.54 -12.99
C LEU A 143 13.70 -10.80 -11.90
N GLU A 144 13.70 -11.99 -11.32
CA GLU A 144 14.68 -12.37 -10.29
C GLU A 144 16.11 -12.35 -10.82
N ASP A 145 16.39 -12.98 -11.98
CA ASP A 145 17.72 -13.01 -12.56
C ASP A 145 18.23 -11.60 -12.92
N LEU A 146 17.31 -10.75 -13.41
CA LEU A 146 17.61 -9.36 -13.69
C LEU A 146 17.95 -8.58 -12.43
N ALA A 147 17.13 -8.73 -11.39
CA ALA A 147 17.32 -8.06 -10.11
C ALA A 147 18.61 -8.52 -9.43
N GLN A 148 18.92 -9.81 -9.44
CA GLN A 148 20.20 -10.33 -8.94
C GLN A 148 21.37 -9.69 -9.69
N THR A 149 21.34 -9.73 -11.02
CA THR A 149 22.47 -9.22 -11.87
C THR A 149 22.69 -7.72 -11.72
N TYR A 150 21.61 -6.91 -11.69
CA TYR A 150 21.70 -5.46 -11.82
C TYR A 150 21.51 -4.70 -10.51
N VAL A 151 20.95 -5.35 -9.48
CA VAL A 151 20.59 -4.69 -8.22
C VAL A 151 21.17 -5.42 -7.02
N PHE A 152 20.78 -6.66 -6.75
CA PHE A 152 21.04 -7.29 -5.45
C PHE A 152 22.51 -7.64 -5.25
N GLU A 153 23.16 -8.31 -6.21
CA GLU A 153 24.58 -8.64 -6.12
C GLU A 153 25.48 -7.38 -6.10
N PRO A 154 25.32 -6.40 -7.04
CA PRO A 154 26.13 -5.19 -7.03
C PRO A 154 26.00 -4.37 -5.74
N LEU A 155 24.79 -4.30 -5.17
CA LEU A 155 24.52 -3.53 -3.96
C LEU A 155 24.65 -4.34 -2.67
N LYS A 156 25.08 -5.61 -2.78
CA LYS A 156 25.28 -6.53 -1.62
C LYS A 156 24.01 -6.71 -0.79
N MET A 157 22.87 -6.82 -1.45
CA MET A 157 21.58 -7.11 -0.84
C MET A 157 21.37 -8.62 -0.71
N THR A 158 22.15 -9.23 0.15
CA THR A 158 22.30 -10.70 0.22
C THR A 158 21.09 -11.43 0.81
N SER A 159 20.16 -10.71 1.41
CA SER A 159 18.93 -11.23 1.99
C SER A 159 17.69 -10.70 1.29
N THR A 160 17.82 -10.44 -0.04
CA THR A 160 16.76 -9.85 -0.85
C THR A 160 16.49 -10.67 -2.11
N SER A 161 15.21 -10.90 -2.44
CA SER A 161 14.78 -11.65 -3.63
C SER A 161 13.32 -11.34 -3.96
N PHE A 162 12.94 -11.40 -5.25
CA PHE A 162 11.53 -11.36 -5.68
C PHE A 162 10.82 -12.70 -5.60
N VAL A 163 11.58 -13.78 -5.42
CA VAL A 163 11.05 -15.14 -5.29
C VAL A 163 11.42 -15.75 -3.96
N TRP A 164 10.64 -16.73 -3.52
CA TRP A 164 10.93 -17.44 -2.28
C TRP A 164 12.29 -18.13 -2.33
N GLN A 165 13.11 -17.89 -1.32
CA GLN A 165 14.38 -18.58 -1.09
C GLN A 165 14.27 -19.48 0.15
N SER A 166 14.71 -20.73 0.04
CA SER A 166 14.70 -21.66 1.19
C SER A 166 15.56 -21.16 2.36
N SER A 167 16.60 -20.39 2.07
CA SER A 167 17.45 -19.72 3.05
C SER A 167 16.71 -18.70 3.92
N PHE A 168 15.55 -18.20 3.48
CA PHE A 168 14.72 -17.27 4.26
C PHE A 168 13.95 -17.97 5.39
N ALA A 169 13.72 -19.29 5.28
CA ALA A 169 12.88 -20.02 6.22
C ALA A 169 13.19 -19.77 7.72
N PRO A 170 14.46 -19.73 8.17
CA PRO A 170 14.79 -19.44 9.57
C PRO A 170 14.62 -17.97 9.96
N TYR A 171 14.48 -17.03 9.04
CA TYR A 171 14.53 -15.59 9.27
C TYR A 171 13.27 -14.85 8.87
N ILE A 172 12.34 -15.50 8.17
CA ILE A 172 11.14 -14.83 7.65
C ILE A 172 10.20 -14.39 8.75
N ALA A 173 9.73 -13.16 8.67
CA ALA A 173 8.59 -12.67 9.42
C ALA A 173 7.28 -13.11 8.74
N VAL A 174 6.31 -13.58 9.52
CA VAL A 174 4.97 -13.92 9.08
C VAL A 174 4.06 -12.71 9.30
N GLY A 175 3.21 -12.37 8.35
CA GLY A 175 2.27 -11.28 8.48
C GLY A 175 1.24 -11.53 9.58
N HIS A 176 0.76 -10.45 10.22
CA HIS A 176 -0.26 -10.54 11.25
C HIS A 176 -1.41 -9.57 10.96
N THR A 177 -2.61 -10.01 11.25
CA THR A 177 -3.79 -9.14 11.26
C THR A 177 -3.61 -8.00 12.28
N ASP A 178 -4.51 -7.03 12.26
CA ASP A 178 -4.57 -5.96 13.26
C ASP A 178 -4.90 -6.43 14.69
N MET A 179 -5.34 -7.69 14.85
CA MET A 179 -5.51 -8.40 16.12
C MET A 179 -4.33 -9.31 16.48
N GLY A 180 -3.21 -9.19 15.76
CA GLY A 180 -2.00 -10.00 16.02
C GLY A 180 -2.12 -11.48 15.66
N VAL A 181 -3.13 -11.88 14.87
CA VAL A 181 -3.26 -13.26 14.39
C VAL A 181 -2.32 -13.48 13.20
N ALA A 182 -1.51 -14.52 13.27
CA ALA A 182 -0.58 -14.87 12.21
C ALA A 182 -1.32 -15.31 10.93
N LEU A 183 -0.85 -14.83 9.78
CA LEU A 183 -1.37 -15.17 8.46
C LEU A 183 -0.52 -16.27 7.80
N ASN A 184 -1.02 -16.82 6.71
CA ASN A 184 -0.24 -17.77 5.91
C ASN A 184 0.96 -17.06 5.26
N LYS A 185 2.10 -17.76 5.26
CA LYS A 185 3.30 -17.28 4.60
C LYS A 185 3.14 -17.25 3.08
N PHE A 186 3.47 -16.13 2.46
CA PHE A 186 3.56 -15.99 1.03
C PHE A 186 4.92 -16.51 0.52
N THR A 187 4.92 -17.44 -0.42
CA THR A 187 6.13 -18.09 -0.97
C THR A 187 6.10 -18.06 -2.50
N PRO A 188 6.32 -16.87 -3.12
CA PRO A 188 6.21 -16.71 -4.57
C PRO A 188 7.28 -17.53 -5.29
N GLN A 189 6.88 -18.31 -6.29
CA GLN A 189 7.79 -19.07 -7.16
C GLN A 189 8.23 -18.25 -8.38
N THR A 190 7.49 -17.17 -8.68
CA THR A 190 7.81 -16.20 -9.74
C THR A 190 7.76 -14.80 -9.17
N GLY A 191 8.69 -13.95 -9.59
CA GLY A 191 8.73 -12.55 -9.16
C GLY A 191 7.57 -11.75 -9.72
N ASN A 192 7.10 -10.78 -8.94
CA ASN A 192 6.13 -9.77 -9.35
C ASN A 192 6.68 -8.38 -9.07
N ALA A 193 6.84 -7.57 -10.10
CA ALA A 193 7.41 -6.22 -10.03
C ALA A 193 6.67 -5.27 -9.09
N ALA A 194 5.40 -5.54 -8.81
CA ALA A 194 4.56 -4.67 -8.02
C ALA A 194 4.60 -4.94 -6.50
N PHE A 195 4.92 -6.19 -6.05
CA PHE A 195 4.73 -6.52 -4.64
C PHE A 195 5.50 -7.71 -4.04
N SER A 196 6.22 -8.53 -4.81
CA SER A 196 6.73 -9.80 -4.27
C SER A 196 8.13 -9.73 -3.65
N LEU A 197 8.71 -8.54 -3.49
CA LEU A 197 10.02 -8.38 -2.87
C LEU A 197 10.03 -8.91 -1.44
N HIS A 198 11.00 -9.75 -1.12
CA HIS A 198 11.40 -10.11 0.23
C HIS A 198 12.73 -9.44 0.53
N THR A 199 12.87 -8.78 1.68
CA THR A 199 14.09 -8.02 2.00
C THR A 199 14.27 -7.84 3.51
N THR A 200 15.45 -7.39 3.91
CA THR A 200 15.70 -6.85 5.26
C THR A 200 15.72 -5.33 5.21
N ALA A 201 15.46 -4.67 6.34
CA ALA A 201 15.53 -3.22 6.43
C ALA A 201 16.95 -2.68 6.11
N GLN A 202 18.00 -3.45 6.44
CA GLN A 202 19.39 -3.14 6.12
C GLN A 202 19.67 -3.17 4.61
N ASP A 203 19.21 -4.20 3.91
CA ASP A 203 19.40 -4.32 2.46
C ASP A 203 18.68 -3.20 1.72
N TYR A 204 17.44 -2.90 2.14
CA TYR A 204 16.69 -1.83 1.52
C TYR A 204 17.28 -0.44 1.78
N ALA A 205 17.86 -0.20 2.96
CA ALA A 205 18.59 1.04 3.25
C ALA A 205 19.85 1.18 2.37
N ARG A 206 20.58 0.08 2.10
CA ARG A 206 21.69 0.09 1.12
C ARG A 206 21.22 0.45 -0.27
N PHE A 207 20.11 -0.15 -0.71
CA PHE A 207 19.49 0.16 -2.00
C PHE A 207 19.14 1.65 -2.13
N MET A 208 18.47 2.22 -1.11
CA MET A 208 18.10 3.65 -1.13
C MET A 208 19.31 4.56 -1.25
N LEU A 209 20.36 4.30 -0.47
CA LEU A 209 21.59 5.09 -0.53
C LEU A 209 22.32 4.95 -1.87
N ALA A 210 22.42 3.74 -2.41
CA ALA A 210 23.04 3.49 -3.71
C ALA A 210 22.29 4.21 -4.84
N MET A 211 20.96 4.13 -4.82
CA MET A 211 20.12 4.83 -5.79
C MET A 211 20.26 6.35 -5.68
N TYR A 212 20.20 6.91 -4.48
CA TYR A 212 20.42 8.34 -4.24
C TYR A 212 21.81 8.80 -4.71
N ASN A 213 22.84 8.02 -4.45
CA ASN A 213 24.20 8.31 -4.90
C ASN A 213 24.37 8.16 -6.42
N GLY A 214 23.42 7.47 -7.08
CA GLY A 214 23.44 7.20 -8.52
C GLY A 214 24.43 6.09 -8.89
N GLU A 215 24.65 5.13 -7.99
CA GLU A 215 25.50 3.97 -8.23
C GLU A 215 24.97 3.20 -9.44
N GLY A 216 25.83 2.93 -10.41
CA GLY A 216 25.45 2.27 -11.65
C GLY A 216 24.53 3.05 -12.60
N LEU A 217 24.20 4.29 -12.31
CA LEU A 217 23.39 5.18 -13.15
C LEU A 217 24.27 6.21 -13.88
N THR A 218 23.86 6.63 -15.06
CA THR A 218 24.44 7.79 -15.72
C THR A 218 24.04 9.08 -14.98
N ARG A 219 24.77 10.17 -15.23
CA ARG A 219 24.44 11.48 -14.62
C ARG A 219 23.04 11.98 -15.01
N SER A 220 22.61 11.70 -16.23
CA SER A 220 21.25 12.06 -16.68
C SER A 220 20.19 11.24 -15.94
N GLN A 221 20.38 9.94 -15.81
CA GLN A 221 19.47 9.06 -15.09
C GLN A 221 19.39 9.41 -13.62
N LYS A 222 20.53 9.68 -12.95
CA LYS A 222 20.54 10.13 -11.55
C LYS A 222 19.74 11.43 -11.37
N ARG A 223 19.82 12.37 -12.29
CA ARG A 223 19.00 13.59 -12.23
C ARG A 223 17.54 13.31 -12.50
N ASP A 224 17.25 12.47 -13.50
CA ASP A 224 15.91 12.20 -14.00
C ASP A 224 15.03 11.49 -12.95
N PHE A 225 15.58 10.51 -12.20
CA PHE A 225 14.76 9.76 -11.25
C PHE A 225 14.26 10.60 -10.06
N SER A 226 15.00 11.62 -9.64
CA SER A 226 14.64 12.52 -8.54
C SER A 226 13.94 13.80 -8.99
N THR A 227 13.73 13.96 -10.31
CA THR A 227 13.01 15.11 -10.87
C THR A 227 11.51 14.83 -10.85
N VAL A 228 10.72 15.85 -10.51
CA VAL A 228 9.24 15.78 -10.58
C VAL A 228 8.82 15.48 -12.01
N GLN A 229 8.05 14.42 -12.19
CA GLN A 229 7.49 14.00 -13.47
C GLN A 229 5.99 14.30 -13.56
N VAL A 230 5.26 14.15 -12.46
CA VAL A 230 3.81 14.36 -12.40
C VAL A 230 3.39 14.83 -11.02
N ASP A 231 2.31 15.59 -10.95
CA ASP A 231 1.60 15.95 -9.73
C ASP A 231 0.68 14.79 -9.31
N ALA A 232 0.85 14.31 -8.08
CA ALA A 232 0.04 13.24 -7.50
C ALA A 232 -1.07 13.75 -6.56
N GLY A 233 -1.23 15.07 -6.47
CA GLY A 233 -2.21 15.74 -5.62
C GLY A 233 -1.70 16.05 -4.20
N ASP A 234 -2.41 16.93 -3.51
CA ASP A 234 -2.15 17.30 -2.11
C ASP A 234 -0.70 17.71 -1.80
N GLY A 235 -0.01 18.33 -2.79
CA GLY A 235 1.38 18.77 -2.66
C GLY A 235 2.40 17.64 -2.72
N ILE A 236 2.00 16.45 -3.15
CA ILE A 236 2.87 15.31 -3.44
C ILE A 236 3.07 15.20 -4.95
N PHE A 237 4.28 14.90 -5.33
CA PHE A 237 4.68 14.64 -6.71
C PHE A 237 5.24 13.23 -6.87
N TRP A 238 5.43 12.81 -8.12
CA TRP A 238 6.03 11.52 -8.41
C TRP A 238 7.21 11.66 -9.39
N GLY A 239 8.28 10.94 -9.10
CA GLY A 239 9.45 10.78 -9.96
C GLY A 239 9.42 9.42 -10.67
N LEU A 240 10.58 8.90 -11.05
CA LEU A 240 10.69 7.57 -11.66
C LEU A 240 10.69 6.48 -10.57
N GLY A 241 9.50 6.00 -10.21
CA GLY A 241 9.28 4.93 -9.24
C GLY A 241 9.28 5.35 -7.77
N TRP A 242 9.33 6.66 -7.48
CA TRP A 242 9.32 7.21 -6.12
C TRP A 242 8.31 8.33 -5.98
N GLY A 243 7.63 8.36 -4.84
CA GLY A 243 6.94 9.56 -4.38
C GLY A 243 7.96 10.64 -4.01
N LEU A 244 7.63 11.88 -4.33
CA LEU A 244 8.47 13.05 -4.08
C LEU A 244 7.71 14.05 -3.20
N GLN A 245 8.29 14.33 -2.03
CA GLN A 245 7.81 15.36 -1.12
C GLN A 245 8.68 16.60 -1.27
N PRO A 246 8.14 17.79 -1.58
CA PRO A 246 8.91 19.02 -1.69
C PRO A 246 9.68 19.34 -0.40
N ALA A 247 10.92 19.81 -0.53
CA ALA A 247 11.79 20.26 0.53
C ALA A 247 12.58 21.49 0.10
N LEU A 248 13.22 22.20 1.04
CA LEU A 248 13.93 23.45 0.77
C LEU A 248 14.99 23.36 -0.35
N ASN A 249 15.66 22.22 -0.50
CA ASN A 249 16.74 22.01 -1.47
C ASN A 249 16.47 20.87 -2.43
N GLY A 250 15.23 20.73 -2.91
CA GLY A 250 14.82 19.65 -3.83
C GLY A 250 13.60 18.90 -3.36
N ALA A 251 13.57 17.59 -3.53
CA ALA A 251 12.48 16.74 -3.08
C ALA A 251 13.02 15.53 -2.30
N ALA A 252 12.41 15.26 -1.15
CA ALA A 252 12.62 14.02 -0.43
C ALA A 252 11.95 12.87 -1.18
N MET A 253 12.61 11.70 -1.22
CA MET A 253 12.10 10.49 -1.87
C MET A 253 11.44 9.59 -0.83
N TRP A 254 10.33 8.99 -1.19
CA TRP A 254 9.64 8.04 -0.31
C TRP A 254 8.84 7.01 -1.10
N HIS A 255 8.60 5.88 -0.48
CA HIS A 255 7.67 4.88 -0.97
C HIS A 255 7.12 4.08 0.20
N TRP A 256 5.99 3.42 0.00
CA TRP A 256 5.37 2.56 1.01
C TRP A 256 4.99 1.21 0.44
N GLY A 257 4.67 0.28 1.32
CA GLY A 257 4.09 -0.99 0.99
C GLY A 257 2.94 -1.34 1.93
N ASP A 258 1.94 -2.01 1.37
CA ASP A 258 0.74 -2.45 2.08
C ASP A 258 0.23 -3.75 1.46
N ASN A 259 0.56 -4.87 2.11
CA ASN A 259 -0.02 -6.18 1.86
C ASN A 259 -0.78 -6.66 3.11
N PRO A 260 -1.66 -7.65 3.01
CA PRO A 260 -2.28 -8.23 4.19
C PRO A 260 -1.25 -8.66 5.24
N GLY A 261 -1.34 -8.04 6.42
CA GLY A 261 -0.45 -8.35 7.56
C GLY A 261 0.96 -7.76 7.50
N TYR A 262 1.27 -6.93 6.49
CA TYR A 262 2.58 -6.27 6.40
C TYR A 262 2.42 -4.79 6.05
N LYS A 263 3.30 -3.97 6.59
CA LYS A 263 3.42 -2.55 6.28
C LYS A 263 4.88 -2.16 6.18
N SER A 264 5.23 -1.39 5.16
CA SER A 264 6.57 -0.88 4.96
C SER A 264 6.55 0.59 4.57
N PHE A 265 7.61 1.31 4.95
CA PHE A 265 7.81 2.68 4.54
C PHE A 265 9.31 2.98 4.41
N ALA A 266 9.68 3.71 3.39
CA ALA A 266 11.04 4.11 3.12
C ALA A 266 11.07 5.61 2.78
N PHE A 267 11.95 6.36 3.43
CA PHE A 267 12.08 7.82 3.25
C PHE A 267 13.55 8.23 3.22
N LEU A 268 13.88 9.16 2.34
CA LEU A 268 15.20 9.80 2.30
C LEU A 268 15.05 11.29 1.99
N SER A 269 15.64 12.14 2.85
CA SER A 269 15.63 13.60 2.69
C SER A 269 16.27 14.04 1.38
N ALA A 270 15.90 15.23 0.89
CA ALA A 270 16.37 15.78 -0.38
C ALA A 270 17.90 15.90 -0.47
N ASP A 271 18.59 16.09 0.65
CA ASP A 271 20.04 16.13 0.74
C ASP A 271 20.69 14.76 1.01
N GLY A 272 19.89 13.70 1.09
CA GLY A 272 20.34 12.33 1.35
C GLY A 272 20.89 12.07 2.74
N LYS A 273 20.80 13.01 3.66
CA LYS A 273 21.45 12.90 4.97
C LYS A 273 20.61 12.22 6.02
N LYS A 274 19.28 12.42 5.98
CA LYS A 274 18.33 11.84 6.93
C LYS A 274 17.34 10.95 6.21
N GLY A 275 17.03 9.82 6.81
CA GLY A 275 16.03 8.92 6.28
C GLY A 275 15.87 7.68 7.13
N PHE A 276 14.98 6.81 6.71
CA PHE A 276 14.81 5.50 7.34
C PHE A 276 14.09 4.51 6.43
N VAL A 277 14.26 3.25 6.76
CA VAL A 277 13.47 2.13 6.25
C VAL A 277 12.75 1.50 7.42
N MET A 278 11.45 1.37 7.33
CA MET A 278 10.58 0.69 8.28
C MET A 278 9.96 -0.52 7.60
N LEU A 279 10.11 -1.71 8.18
CA LEU A 279 9.43 -2.93 7.76
C LEU A 279 8.70 -3.52 8.96
N SER A 280 7.43 -3.86 8.80
CA SER A 280 6.60 -4.45 9.86
C SER A 280 5.83 -5.64 9.33
N ASN A 281 5.76 -6.71 10.10
CA ASN A 281 4.90 -7.86 9.84
C ASN A 281 3.57 -7.75 10.60
N SER A 282 3.00 -6.56 10.63
CA SER A 282 1.71 -6.28 11.26
C SER A 282 0.87 -5.35 10.39
N ALA A 283 -0.42 -5.62 10.29
CA ALA A 283 -1.38 -4.70 9.67
C ALA A 283 -1.41 -3.32 10.35
N ASN A 284 -1.00 -3.26 11.63
CA ASN A 284 -0.90 -2.05 12.43
C ASN A 284 0.42 -1.28 12.25
N GLY A 285 1.33 -1.73 11.37
CA GLY A 285 2.67 -1.17 11.25
C GLY A 285 2.71 0.34 10.99
N MET A 286 1.73 0.89 10.26
CA MET A 286 1.68 2.33 9.97
C MET A 286 1.26 3.20 11.15
N LEU A 287 0.66 2.65 12.19
CA LEU A 287 0.22 3.41 13.38
C LEU A 287 1.34 4.17 14.09
N VAL A 288 2.58 3.72 13.96
CA VAL A 288 3.76 4.34 14.58
C VAL A 288 4.63 5.11 13.58
N LEU A 289 4.19 5.23 12.33
CA LEU A 289 4.99 5.84 11.27
C LEU A 289 5.27 7.32 11.54
N SER A 290 4.27 8.08 11.98
CA SER A 290 4.40 9.51 12.28
C SER A 290 5.42 9.76 13.39
N GLU A 291 5.41 8.96 14.46
CA GLU A 291 6.36 9.05 15.57
C GLU A 291 7.80 8.70 15.14
N ILE A 292 7.96 7.64 14.33
CA ILE A 292 9.26 7.25 13.77
C ILE A 292 9.80 8.39 12.88
N TYR A 293 8.95 8.96 12.02
CA TYR A 293 9.34 10.06 11.14
C TYR A 293 9.77 11.30 11.94
N GLU A 294 9.00 11.70 12.95
CA GLU A 294 9.33 12.85 13.79
C GLU A 294 10.65 12.65 14.52
N THR A 295 10.89 11.45 15.04
CA THR A 295 12.12 11.11 15.77
C THR A 295 13.36 11.11 14.87
N LEU A 296 13.28 10.53 13.67
CA LEU A 296 14.46 10.29 12.82
C LEU A 296 14.70 11.38 11.78
N VAL A 297 13.66 12.07 11.34
CA VAL A 297 13.71 13.06 10.25
C VAL A 297 13.29 14.44 10.75
N GLY A 298 12.10 14.53 11.33
CA GLY A 298 11.44 15.77 11.74
C GLY A 298 10.88 16.56 10.54
N GLY A 299 10.11 17.61 10.85
CA GLY A 299 9.56 18.52 9.85
C GLY A 299 8.29 18.04 9.16
N PRO A 300 7.98 18.53 7.94
CA PRO A 300 6.71 18.24 7.28
C PRO A 300 6.53 16.77 6.94
N GLN A 301 5.37 16.20 7.29
CA GLN A 301 4.97 14.81 7.04
C GLN A 301 3.98 14.71 5.87
N SER A 302 4.24 15.41 4.76
CA SER A 302 3.28 15.49 3.64
C SER A 302 3.00 14.13 3.01
N ALA A 303 4.01 13.27 2.86
CA ALA A 303 3.85 11.90 2.37
C ALA A 303 2.94 11.06 3.27
N ILE A 304 3.12 11.15 4.59
CA ILE A 304 2.32 10.40 5.57
C ILE A 304 0.86 10.89 5.55
N LYS A 305 0.64 12.21 5.47
CA LYS A 305 -0.70 12.78 5.34
C LYS A 305 -1.38 12.39 4.05
N TRP A 306 -0.65 12.35 2.93
CA TRP A 306 -1.17 11.92 1.64
C TRP A 306 -1.60 10.45 1.65
N LEU A 307 -0.85 9.58 2.36
CA LEU A 307 -1.20 8.17 2.54
C LEU A 307 -2.45 7.99 3.40
N ASN A 308 -2.75 8.93 4.28
CA ASN A 308 -3.94 8.97 5.14
C ASN A 308 -4.15 7.70 5.98
N TYR A 309 -3.07 7.06 6.43
CA TYR A 309 -3.16 5.99 7.43
C TYR A 309 -3.48 6.58 8.81
N GLU A 310 -4.18 5.80 9.62
CA GLU A 310 -4.43 6.13 11.02
C GLU A 310 -3.09 6.16 11.79
N SER A 311 -2.98 7.06 12.75
CA SER A 311 -1.90 7.09 13.75
C SER A 311 -2.39 6.48 15.06
N TYR A 312 -1.47 5.92 15.85
CA TYR A 312 -1.79 5.39 17.17
C TYR A 312 -2.44 6.45 18.07
N ASP A 313 -1.99 7.70 17.97
CA ASP A 313 -2.49 8.81 18.79
C ASP A 313 -3.76 9.46 18.24
N ASP A 314 -4.27 9.03 17.08
CA ASP A 314 -5.52 9.55 16.53
C ASP A 314 -6.69 9.23 17.46
N PRO A 315 -7.44 10.23 17.95
CA PRO A 315 -8.57 9.99 18.84
C PRO A 315 -9.62 9.03 18.25
N GLN A 316 -9.80 9.09 16.93
CA GLN A 316 -10.70 8.21 16.19
C GLN A 316 -10.24 6.74 16.26
N TYR A 317 -8.93 6.49 16.08
CA TYR A 317 -8.35 5.16 16.23
C TYR A 317 -8.49 4.65 17.67
N GLN A 318 -8.22 5.50 18.67
CA GLN A 318 -8.35 5.15 20.09
C GLN A 318 -9.78 4.74 20.45
N LEU A 319 -10.80 5.45 20.00
CA LEU A 319 -12.20 5.07 20.19
C LEU A 319 -12.51 3.73 19.50
N GLY A 320 -12.16 3.61 18.23
CA GLY A 320 -12.39 2.38 17.45
C GLY A 320 -11.74 1.15 18.11
N ARG A 321 -10.53 1.30 18.64
CA ARG A 321 -9.84 0.24 19.38
C ARG A 321 -10.55 -0.16 20.66
N ARG A 322 -10.96 0.80 21.49
CA ARG A 322 -11.71 0.54 22.72
C ARG A 322 -13.03 -0.20 22.43
N MET A 323 -13.75 0.26 21.41
CA MET A 323 -15.00 -0.38 20.99
C MET A 323 -14.77 -1.79 20.42
N HIS A 324 -13.67 -2.00 19.69
CA HIS A 324 -13.34 -3.34 19.18
C HIS A 324 -13.16 -4.35 20.30
N TYR A 325 -12.42 -4.02 21.36
CA TYR A 325 -12.29 -4.90 22.54
C TYR A 325 -13.64 -5.16 23.23
N ALA A 326 -14.45 -4.12 23.37
CA ALA A 326 -15.78 -4.25 23.95
C ALA A 326 -16.70 -5.16 23.11
N LEU A 327 -16.64 -5.04 21.78
CA LEU A 327 -17.37 -5.94 20.86
C LEU A 327 -16.99 -7.41 21.06
N LEU A 328 -15.70 -7.69 21.24
CA LEU A 328 -15.22 -9.06 21.44
C LEU A 328 -15.58 -9.64 22.80
N SER A 329 -15.70 -8.80 23.86
CA SER A 329 -15.99 -9.23 25.23
C SER A 329 -17.46 -9.31 25.56
N GLY A 330 -18.27 -8.35 25.08
CA GLY A 330 -19.67 -8.22 25.46
C GLY A 330 -20.64 -7.81 24.35
N GLY A 331 -20.14 -7.82 23.09
CA GLY A 331 -20.95 -7.49 21.92
C GLY A 331 -21.28 -6.00 21.80
N MET A 332 -22.29 -5.69 20.99
CA MET A 332 -22.61 -4.30 20.63
C MET A 332 -23.11 -3.46 21.82
N GLU A 333 -23.78 -4.05 22.80
CA GLU A 333 -24.24 -3.32 23.99
C GLU A 333 -23.07 -2.79 24.82
N GLU A 334 -22.02 -3.60 25.02
CA GLU A 334 -20.82 -3.16 25.72
C GLU A 334 -20.03 -2.14 24.89
N ALA A 335 -19.96 -2.31 23.56
CA ALA A 335 -19.33 -1.34 22.68
C ALA A 335 -20.03 0.03 22.71
N LYS A 336 -21.37 0.08 22.75
CA LYS A 336 -22.14 1.32 22.93
C LYS A 336 -21.87 1.97 24.29
N ALA A 337 -21.76 1.18 25.35
CA ALA A 337 -21.38 1.69 26.67
C ALA A 337 -19.98 2.29 26.70
N VAL A 338 -19.02 1.65 26.01
CA VAL A 338 -17.66 2.18 25.85
C VAL A 338 -17.64 3.45 25.01
N TYR A 339 -18.45 3.52 23.93
CA TYR A 339 -18.61 4.74 23.14
C TYR A 339 -19.06 5.92 24.02
N GLU A 340 -20.10 5.74 24.83
CA GLU A 340 -20.62 6.79 25.71
C GLU A 340 -19.63 7.16 26.83
N SER A 341 -18.99 6.19 27.49
CA SER A 341 -18.02 6.47 28.55
C SER A 341 -16.76 7.16 28.04
N SER A 342 -16.36 6.89 26.81
CA SER A 342 -15.17 7.51 26.19
C SER A 342 -15.34 9.01 25.93
N LYS A 343 -16.58 9.55 25.96
CA LYS A 343 -16.82 11.00 25.88
C LYS A 343 -16.25 11.78 27.05
N ALA A 344 -15.88 11.10 28.14
CA ALA A 344 -15.29 11.74 29.31
C ALA A 344 -13.81 12.09 29.14
N ASP A 345 -13.08 11.40 28.25
CA ASP A 345 -11.61 11.52 28.12
C ASP A 345 -11.09 11.64 26.69
N LEU A 346 -11.89 11.34 25.67
CA LEU A 346 -11.54 11.58 24.30
C LEU A 346 -12.14 12.89 23.77
N PRO A 347 -11.42 13.60 22.90
CA PRO A 347 -11.91 14.85 22.30
C PRO A 347 -13.03 14.58 21.28
N ALA A 348 -13.75 15.64 20.89
CA ALA A 348 -14.94 15.55 20.03
C ALA A 348 -14.67 14.87 18.67
N GLU A 349 -13.47 15.03 18.12
CA GLU A 349 -13.03 14.44 16.88
C GLU A 349 -13.04 12.90 16.89
N ALA A 350 -12.93 12.29 18.07
CA ALA A 350 -13.06 10.83 18.23
C ALA A 350 -14.45 10.32 17.84
N PHE A 351 -15.48 11.16 17.94
CA PHE A 351 -16.88 10.78 17.80
C PHE A 351 -17.47 11.19 16.44
N GLU A 352 -16.63 11.42 15.44
CA GLU A 352 -17.04 11.63 14.06
C GLU A 352 -17.38 10.29 13.37
N GLU A 353 -18.19 10.36 12.30
CA GLU A 353 -18.60 9.18 11.53
C GLU A 353 -17.44 8.30 11.07
N LYS A 354 -16.26 8.90 10.83
CA LYS A 354 -15.06 8.20 10.36
C LYS A 354 -14.59 7.13 11.34
N SER A 355 -14.75 7.33 12.65
CA SER A 355 -14.28 6.39 13.68
C SER A 355 -14.99 5.05 13.59
N LEU A 356 -16.30 5.07 13.54
CA LEU A 356 -17.12 3.85 13.43
C LEU A 356 -17.04 3.26 12.02
N ASN A 357 -16.90 4.11 11.00
CA ASN A 357 -16.70 3.66 9.63
C ASN A 357 -15.40 2.86 9.50
N SER A 358 -14.30 3.40 10.01
CA SER A 358 -12.99 2.71 10.03
C SER A 358 -13.06 1.38 10.79
N LEU A 359 -13.73 1.35 11.95
CA LEU A 359 -13.92 0.11 12.72
C LEU A 359 -14.74 -0.91 11.92
N GLY A 360 -15.86 -0.49 11.33
CA GLY A 360 -16.71 -1.35 10.51
C GLY A 360 -15.94 -1.98 9.35
N TYR A 361 -15.18 -1.19 8.59
CA TYR A 361 -14.35 -1.71 7.50
C TYR A 361 -13.20 -2.60 7.97
N ARG A 362 -12.62 -2.33 9.14
CA ARG A 362 -11.61 -3.21 9.75
C ARG A 362 -12.19 -4.60 10.01
N LEU A 363 -13.37 -4.67 10.59
CA LEU A 363 -14.08 -5.92 10.86
C LEU A 363 -14.49 -6.65 9.56
N LEU A 364 -14.99 -5.92 8.55
CA LEU A 364 -15.32 -6.50 7.24
C LEU A 364 -14.10 -7.14 6.56
N ARG A 365 -12.94 -6.46 6.57
CA ARG A 365 -11.70 -7.01 5.99
C ARG A 365 -11.22 -8.29 6.67
N GLN A 366 -11.55 -8.47 7.95
CA GLN A 366 -11.26 -9.70 8.71
C GLN A 366 -12.32 -10.80 8.51
N GLY A 367 -13.37 -10.54 7.76
CA GLY A 367 -14.49 -11.47 7.61
C GLY A 367 -15.42 -11.54 8.84
N LEU A 368 -15.26 -10.64 9.81
CA LEU A 368 -16.08 -10.56 11.03
C LEU A 368 -17.39 -9.80 10.77
N ILE A 369 -18.16 -10.27 9.78
CA ILE A 369 -19.35 -9.59 9.25
C ILE A 369 -20.39 -9.37 10.36
N ASP A 370 -20.59 -10.37 11.23
CA ASP A 370 -21.57 -10.30 12.33
C ASP A 370 -21.23 -9.22 13.38
N LEU A 371 -19.97 -8.82 13.49
CA LEU A 371 -19.53 -7.70 14.33
C LEU A 371 -19.52 -6.38 13.55
N ALA A 372 -19.22 -6.42 12.26
CA ALA A 372 -19.13 -5.23 11.44
C ALA A 372 -20.49 -4.56 11.21
N LEU A 373 -21.52 -5.35 10.90
CA LEU A 373 -22.85 -4.81 10.60
C LEU A 373 -23.43 -3.98 11.74
N PRO A 374 -23.48 -4.46 13.01
CA PRO A 374 -23.99 -3.65 14.13
C PRO A 374 -23.23 -2.33 14.33
N VAL A 375 -21.92 -2.30 14.04
CA VAL A 375 -21.13 -1.07 14.12
C VAL A 375 -21.51 -0.09 13.02
N LEU A 376 -21.65 -0.55 11.78
CA LEU A 376 -22.08 0.28 10.65
C LEU A 376 -23.52 0.76 10.79
N GLU A 377 -24.42 -0.08 11.34
CA GLU A 377 -25.79 0.29 11.68
C GLU A 377 -25.81 1.39 12.75
N PHE A 378 -25.01 1.25 13.82
CA PHE A 378 -24.89 2.27 14.86
C PHE A 378 -24.33 3.58 14.30
N ASN A 379 -23.37 3.51 13.37
CA ASN A 379 -22.88 4.71 12.68
C ASN A 379 -24.00 5.41 11.88
N ALA A 380 -24.85 4.62 11.20
CA ALA A 380 -25.99 5.17 10.46
C ALA A 380 -27.09 5.75 11.37
N GLU A 381 -27.27 5.21 12.57
CA GLU A 381 -28.14 5.77 13.60
C GLU A 381 -27.65 7.13 14.09
N LEU A 382 -26.33 7.29 14.30
CA LEU A 382 -25.72 8.53 14.78
C LEU A 382 -25.63 9.61 13.70
N PHE A 383 -25.40 9.22 12.42
CA PHE A 383 -25.17 10.12 11.30
C PHE A 383 -26.14 9.87 10.13
N PRO A 384 -27.46 9.95 10.33
CA PRO A 384 -28.45 9.56 9.31
C PRO A 384 -28.48 10.48 8.07
N SER A 385 -27.82 11.63 8.11
CA SER A 385 -27.68 12.56 6.99
C SER A 385 -26.37 12.44 6.22
N SER A 386 -25.52 11.47 6.56
CA SER A 386 -24.27 11.23 5.82
C SER A 386 -24.46 10.22 4.69
N ALA A 387 -24.15 10.64 3.47
CA ALA A 387 -24.15 9.76 2.30
C ALA A 387 -23.11 8.63 2.42
N ASN A 388 -21.92 8.97 2.96
CA ASN A 388 -20.83 8.03 3.15
C ASN A 388 -21.20 6.89 4.13
N VAL A 389 -21.86 7.22 5.23
CA VAL A 389 -22.28 6.23 6.23
C VAL A 389 -23.30 5.23 5.65
N HIS A 390 -24.26 5.74 4.88
CA HIS A 390 -25.20 4.86 4.18
C HIS A 390 -24.55 4.02 3.08
N ASP A 391 -23.57 4.56 2.35
CA ASP A 391 -22.80 3.80 1.36
C ASP A 391 -22.04 2.65 2.03
N SER A 392 -21.35 2.93 3.12
CA SER A 392 -20.57 1.95 3.90
C SER A 392 -21.44 0.84 4.50
N LEU A 393 -22.61 1.19 5.05
CA LEU A 393 -23.58 0.19 5.54
C LEU A 393 -24.14 -0.64 4.39
N GLY A 394 -24.41 -0.01 3.23
CA GLY A 394 -24.79 -0.69 1.99
C GLY A 394 -23.76 -1.73 1.56
N GLU A 395 -22.46 -1.40 1.63
CA GLU A 395 -21.36 -2.31 1.30
C GLU A 395 -21.25 -3.47 2.30
N GLY A 396 -21.38 -3.19 3.61
CA GLY A 396 -21.42 -4.23 4.64
C GLY A 396 -22.58 -5.21 4.45
N LEU A 397 -23.77 -4.72 4.19
CA LEU A 397 -24.95 -5.54 3.91
C LEU A 397 -24.83 -6.34 2.60
N TYR A 398 -24.24 -5.74 1.56
CA TYR A 398 -23.94 -6.44 0.31
C TYR A 398 -22.96 -7.60 0.55
N THR A 399 -21.90 -7.36 1.30
CA THR A 399 -20.90 -8.36 1.69
C THR A 399 -21.53 -9.51 2.50
N ALA A 400 -22.53 -9.20 3.32
CA ALA A 400 -23.32 -10.18 4.05
C ALA A 400 -24.35 -10.94 3.20
N GLY A 401 -24.48 -10.63 1.90
CA GLY A 401 -25.49 -11.21 1.01
C GLY A 401 -26.92 -10.67 1.21
N LYS A 402 -27.11 -9.63 2.03
CA LYS A 402 -28.40 -8.99 2.32
C LYS A 402 -28.77 -7.96 1.25
N LEU A 403 -28.94 -8.42 0.00
CA LEU A 403 -29.04 -7.56 -1.18
C LEU A 403 -30.19 -6.52 -1.11
N LYS A 404 -31.36 -6.91 -0.57
CA LYS A 404 -32.50 -5.98 -0.49
C LYS A 404 -32.24 -4.85 0.51
N GLU A 405 -31.64 -5.17 1.65
CA GLU A 405 -31.25 -4.19 2.69
C GLU A 405 -30.13 -3.27 2.15
N ALA A 406 -29.11 -3.84 1.50
CA ALA A 406 -28.04 -3.07 0.86
C ALA A 406 -28.59 -2.04 -0.13
N LEU A 407 -29.56 -2.44 -0.97
CA LEU A 407 -30.19 -1.54 -1.94
C LEU A 407 -30.87 -0.34 -1.28
N VAL A 408 -31.51 -0.53 -0.11
CA VAL A 408 -32.14 0.56 0.66
C VAL A 408 -31.10 1.60 1.05
N HIS A 409 -29.94 1.17 1.56
CA HIS A 409 -28.88 2.06 2.05
C HIS A 409 -28.12 2.72 0.90
N TYR A 410 -27.78 2.04 -0.19
CA TYR A 410 -27.20 2.68 -1.37
C TYR A 410 -28.14 3.73 -1.98
N ARG A 411 -29.44 3.47 -2.02
CA ARG A 411 -30.42 4.47 -2.47
C ARG A 411 -30.55 5.64 -1.49
N ALA A 412 -30.35 5.41 -0.19
CA ALA A 412 -30.30 6.49 0.81
C ALA A 412 -29.07 7.37 0.59
N SER A 413 -27.89 6.77 0.38
CA SER A 413 -26.68 7.50 0.02
C SER A 413 -26.88 8.38 -1.22
N LEU A 414 -27.46 7.84 -2.30
CA LEU A 414 -27.72 8.59 -3.53
C LEU A 414 -28.78 9.69 -3.40
N ARG A 415 -29.71 9.59 -2.44
CA ARG A 415 -30.64 10.70 -2.15
C ARG A 415 -29.94 11.87 -1.49
N ILE A 416 -28.91 11.60 -0.67
CA ILE A 416 -28.11 12.61 0.04
C ILE A 416 -27.04 13.20 -0.90
N ASP A 417 -26.30 12.31 -1.59
CA ASP A 417 -25.29 12.68 -2.59
C ASP A 417 -25.58 12.01 -3.94
N PRO A 418 -26.27 12.68 -4.86
CA PRO A 418 -26.57 12.16 -6.20
C PRO A 418 -25.33 11.92 -7.08
N LEU A 419 -24.15 12.45 -6.69
CA LEU A 419 -22.91 12.31 -7.45
C LEU A 419 -22.09 11.09 -7.01
N ASN A 420 -22.52 10.33 -6.01
CA ASN A 420 -21.88 9.08 -5.61
C ASN A 420 -21.96 8.02 -6.72
N GLN A 421 -20.91 7.97 -7.54
CA GLN A 421 -20.80 7.02 -8.66
C GLN A 421 -20.70 5.56 -8.19
N SER A 422 -20.02 5.32 -7.06
CA SER A 422 -19.92 3.98 -6.46
C SER A 422 -21.29 3.45 -6.10
N GLY A 423 -22.05 4.21 -5.33
CA GLY A 423 -23.42 3.87 -4.93
C GLY A 423 -24.33 3.65 -6.14
N SER A 424 -24.22 4.50 -7.20
CA SER A 424 -24.99 4.34 -8.44
C SER A 424 -24.67 3.01 -9.16
N THR A 425 -23.41 2.62 -9.19
CA THR A 425 -22.97 1.36 -9.78
C THR A 425 -23.51 0.18 -8.99
N MET A 426 -23.41 0.25 -7.65
CA MET A 426 -23.88 -0.83 -6.78
C MET A 426 -25.41 -1.02 -6.84
N VAL A 427 -26.18 0.06 -6.92
CA VAL A 427 -27.64 -0.03 -7.12
C VAL A 427 -27.96 -0.83 -8.38
N LYS A 428 -27.33 -0.52 -9.53
CA LYS A 428 -27.55 -1.23 -10.79
C LYS A 428 -27.19 -2.72 -10.69
N ASN A 429 -26.04 -3.01 -10.06
CA ASN A 429 -25.57 -4.39 -9.90
C ASN A 429 -26.50 -5.21 -9.03
N ILE A 430 -26.98 -4.64 -7.92
CA ILE A 430 -27.90 -5.31 -6.99
C ILE A 430 -29.27 -5.52 -7.63
N GLU A 431 -29.80 -4.53 -8.35
CA GLU A 431 -31.08 -4.65 -9.07
C GLU A 431 -31.02 -5.76 -10.13
N ALA A 432 -29.91 -5.84 -10.89
CA ALA A 432 -29.71 -6.93 -11.86
C ALA A 432 -29.63 -8.30 -11.18
N ALA A 433 -28.91 -8.40 -10.04
CA ALA A 433 -28.81 -9.65 -9.28
C ALA A 433 -30.15 -10.10 -8.70
N LEU A 434 -30.96 -9.17 -8.18
CA LEU A 434 -32.30 -9.47 -7.64
C LEU A 434 -33.27 -9.88 -8.74
N ALA A 435 -33.20 -9.26 -9.94
CA ALA A 435 -34.02 -9.66 -11.09
C ALA A 435 -33.71 -11.09 -11.52
N ALA A 436 -32.42 -11.45 -11.61
CA ALA A 436 -31.98 -12.80 -11.96
C ALA A 436 -32.41 -13.87 -10.93
N GLN A 437 -32.60 -13.49 -9.66
CA GLN A 437 -33.10 -14.40 -8.60
C GLN A 437 -34.63 -14.57 -8.62
N GLY A 438 -35.36 -13.60 -9.21
CA GLY A 438 -36.82 -13.63 -9.28
C GLY A 438 -37.37 -14.41 -10.48
N ASP A 439 -36.51 -14.75 -11.45
CA ASP A 439 -36.86 -15.53 -12.65
C ASP A 439 -36.61 -17.04 -12.49
N ASN A 440 -36.18 -17.51 -11.31
CA ASN A 440 -36.02 -18.91 -10.91
C ASN A 440 -37.09 -19.27 -9.85
#